data_8b82baf52380d0022358dbd8f3a96667
#
_entry.id   8b82baf52380d0022358dbd8f3a96667
#
_cell.length_a   1.000
_cell.length_b   1.000
_cell.length_c   1.000
_cell.angle_alpha   90.00
_cell.angle_beta   90.00
_cell.angle_gamma   90.00
#
_symmetry.space_group_name_H-M   'P 1'
#
loop_
_entity.id
_entity.type
_entity.pdbx_description
1 polymer ?
#
loop_
_entity_poly.entity_id
_entity_poly.type
_entity_poly.pdbx_seq_one_letter_code
_entity_poly.pdbx_strand_id
1 'polypeptide(L)'
;MAVLNQFQQYSQGESTVTNHVLLMLSNLYEINPKYYEEYIRGLTEDMDSYEVIPSFLQQVNNRGNGIIDGHIQVRASKIIIETKLHGLEWIDKLLKYSDSFDENEFKLLFHLSSKKYPQHQIDEINNRLKENKVKGKINFHSLTYQDLVDQLKELANNYQFEHYLQRLNEHFESYCLGMSLMPKSNHVLRAMACGQSFDLNVKHQFYFDLASRGYSDFNYLGIYKWKSVRY
;
A
#
# COMPACT_ATOMS: atom_id res chain seq x y z
N MET A 1 3.36 24.99 -8.90
CA MET A 1 1.91 24.91 -8.71
C MET A 1 1.62 23.66 -7.89
N ALA A 2 0.92 23.76 -6.76
CA ALA A 2 0.49 22.57 -6.04
C ALA A 2 -0.62 21.89 -6.85
N VAL A 3 -0.41 20.63 -7.23
CA VAL A 3 -1.46 19.83 -7.90
C VAL A 3 -2.49 19.45 -6.85
N LEU A 4 -3.76 19.70 -7.12
CA LEU A 4 -4.85 19.30 -6.24
C LEU A 4 -4.93 17.78 -6.19
N ASN A 5 -4.71 17.19 -4.99
CA ASN A 5 -4.83 15.76 -4.75
C ASN A 5 -6.10 15.49 -3.93
N GLN A 6 -6.86 14.46 -4.30
CA GLN A 6 -8.06 14.06 -3.57
C GLN A 6 -7.74 13.40 -2.21
N PHE A 7 -6.52 12.89 -2.03
CA PHE A 7 -6.05 12.33 -0.77
C PHE A 7 -5.27 13.39 0.01
N GLN A 8 -5.79 13.73 1.20
CA GLN A 8 -5.22 14.80 2.02
C GLN A 8 -4.01 14.31 2.83
N GLN A 9 -2.95 15.11 2.87
CA GLN A 9 -1.71 14.79 3.60
C GLN A 9 -1.60 15.50 4.96
N TYR A 10 -2.68 16.13 5.45
CA TYR A 10 -2.63 16.97 6.65
C TYR A 10 -2.65 16.20 7.96
N SER A 11 -3.07 14.94 7.96
CA SER A 11 -3.11 14.08 9.14
C SER A 11 -2.34 12.79 8.87
N GLN A 12 -1.49 12.39 9.83
CA GLN A 12 -0.62 11.23 9.73
C GLN A 12 -1.10 10.04 10.57
N GLY A 13 -2.32 10.07 11.07
CA GLY A 13 -2.87 8.98 11.88
C GLY A 13 -3.22 7.73 11.06
N GLU A 14 -3.11 6.53 11.66
CA GLU A 14 -3.49 5.25 11.03
C GLU A 14 -4.91 5.30 10.49
N SER A 15 -5.87 5.84 11.24
CA SER A 15 -7.27 6.00 10.81
C SER A 15 -7.42 6.85 9.54
N THR A 16 -6.58 7.89 9.38
CA THR A 16 -6.61 8.73 8.17
C THR A 16 -6.12 7.96 6.96
N VAL A 17 -5.05 7.20 7.12
CA VAL A 17 -4.52 6.36 6.04
C VAL A 17 -5.52 5.29 5.64
N THR A 18 -6.12 4.60 6.61
CA THR A 18 -7.19 3.63 6.35
C THR A 18 -8.35 4.25 5.58
N ASN A 19 -8.79 5.45 5.98
CA ASN A 19 -9.86 6.16 5.28
C ASN A 19 -9.48 6.45 3.81
N HIS A 20 -8.24 6.82 3.53
CA HIS A 20 -7.79 7.07 2.16
C HIS A 20 -7.68 5.78 1.34
N VAL A 21 -7.31 4.65 1.95
CA VAL A 21 -7.37 3.33 1.30
C VAL A 21 -8.82 2.97 0.95
N LEU A 22 -9.75 3.12 1.89
CA LEU A 22 -11.18 2.89 1.64
C LEU A 22 -11.72 3.83 0.56
N LEU A 23 -11.32 5.10 0.55
CA LEU A 23 -11.70 6.06 -0.47
C LEU A 23 -11.17 5.65 -1.86
N MET A 24 -9.94 5.18 -1.95
CA MET A 24 -9.37 4.68 -3.19
C MET A 24 -10.18 3.49 -3.72
N LEU A 25 -10.49 2.52 -2.86
CA LEU A 25 -11.29 1.34 -3.23
C LEU A 25 -12.73 1.71 -3.62
N SER A 26 -13.35 2.67 -2.91
CA SER A 26 -14.67 3.20 -3.26
C SER A 26 -14.66 3.88 -4.64
N ASN A 27 -13.65 4.70 -4.92
CA ASN A 27 -13.51 5.33 -6.23
C ASN A 27 -13.33 4.31 -7.37
N LEU A 28 -12.55 3.24 -7.14
CA LEU A 28 -12.44 2.14 -8.11
C LEU A 28 -13.80 1.53 -8.45
N TYR A 29 -14.60 1.26 -7.41
CA TYR A 29 -15.93 0.72 -7.59
C TYR A 29 -16.87 1.69 -8.33
N GLU A 30 -16.81 3.00 -7.99
CA GLU A 30 -17.61 4.04 -8.64
C GLU A 30 -17.24 4.25 -10.12
N ILE A 31 -15.95 4.14 -10.46
CA ILE A 31 -15.50 4.18 -11.87
C ILE A 31 -16.05 2.98 -12.62
N ASN A 32 -15.84 1.78 -12.11
CA ASN A 32 -16.36 0.55 -12.66
C ASN A 32 -16.25 -0.59 -11.63
N PRO A 33 -17.34 -1.25 -11.22
CA PRO A 33 -17.31 -2.38 -10.32
C PRO A 33 -16.31 -3.48 -10.72
N LYS A 34 -16.13 -3.70 -12.02
CA LYS A 34 -15.18 -4.67 -12.56
C LYS A 34 -13.72 -4.30 -12.22
N TYR A 35 -13.37 -3.01 -12.19
CA TYR A 35 -12.01 -2.58 -11.80
C TYR A 35 -11.73 -2.87 -10.34
N TYR A 36 -12.73 -2.67 -9.48
CA TYR A 36 -12.62 -3.06 -8.08
C TYR A 36 -12.40 -4.58 -7.92
N GLU A 37 -13.16 -5.40 -8.64
CA GLU A 37 -13.01 -6.87 -8.60
C GLU A 37 -11.64 -7.32 -9.10
N GLU A 38 -11.17 -6.81 -10.24
CA GLU A 38 -9.84 -7.10 -10.79
C GLU A 38 -8.73 -6.67 -9.84
N TYR A 39 -8.88 -5.51 -9.21
CA TYR A 39 -7.93 -5.00 -8.23
C TYR A 39 -7.82 -5.90 -7.00
N ILE A 40 -8.94 -6.27 -6.39
CA ILE A 40 -8.96 -7.18 -5.22
C ILE A 40 -8.39 -8.55 -5.61
N ARG A 41 -8.74 -9.07 -6.78
CA ARG A 41 -8.21 -10.34 -7.29
C ARG A 41 -6.69 -10.29 -7.45
N GLY A 42 -6.14 -9.23 -8.02
CA GLY A 42 -4.69 -9.08 -8.16
C GLY A 42 -3.95 -9.00 -6.84
N LEU A 43 -4.58 -8.46 -5.79
CA LEU A 43 -3.99 -8.44 -4.44
C LEU A 43 -4.02 -9.81 -3.73
N THR A 44 -4.91 -10.71 -4.12
CA THR A 44 -5.19 -11.95 -3.37
C THR A 44 -4.80 -13.22 -4.11
N GLU A 45 -4.50 -13.15 -5.42
CA GLU A 45 -4.11 -14.27 -6.32
C GLU A 45 -5.08 -15.49 -6.35
N ASP A 46 -6.12 -15.52 -5.50
CA ASP A 46 -6.84 -16.73 -5.12
C ASP A 46 -8.36 -16.69 -5.41
N MET A 47 -8.87 -15.75 -6.23
CA MET A 47 -10.31 -15.51 -6.25
C MET A 47 -10.99 -15.83 -7.57
N ASP A 48 -11.81 -16.88 -7.54
CA ASP A 48 -12.89 -17.11 -8.50
C ASP A 48 -14.02 -16.09 -8.30
N SER A 49 -14.52 -15.53 -9.39
CA SER A 49 -15.56 -14.52 -9.58
C SER A 49 -16.30 -13.96 -8.34
N TYR A 50 -16.24 -12.66 -8.16
CA TYR A 50 -16.96 -11.86 -7.18
C TYR A 50 -18.10 -11.09 -7.86
N GLU A 51 -19.32 -11.25 -7.40
CA GLU A 51 -20.39 -10.28 -7.66
C GLU A 51 -20.62 -9.44 -6.40
N VAL A 52 -20.46 -8.11 -6.52
CA VAL A 52 -20.33 -7.26 -5.35
C VAL A 52 -20.94 -5.87 -5.49
N ILE A 53 -21.82 -5.51 -4.57
CA ILE A 53 -22.09 -4.11 -4.20
C ILE A 53 -21.46 -3.90 -2.82
N PRO A 54 -20.25 -3.30 -2.70
CA PRO A 54 -19.60 -3.08 -1.42
C PRO A 54 -20.16 -1.86 -0.69
N SER A 55 -20.21 -1.93 0.64
CA SER A 55 -20.27 -0.78 1.51
C SER A 55 -18.93 -0.60 2.22
N PHE A 56 -18.43 0.63 2.27
CA PHE A 56 -17.14 0.97 2.87
C PHE A 56 -17.36 1.64 4.21
N LEU A 57 -16.82 1.04 5.29
CA LEU A 57 -17.00 1.52 6.65
C LEU A 57 -15.63 1.70 7.33
N GLN A 58 -15.47 2.81 8.03
CA GLN A 58 -14.28 3.12 8.83
C GLN A 58 -14.58 2.98 10.31
N GLN A 59 -13.61 2.53 11.10
CA GLN A 59 -13.65 2.44 12.57
C GLN A 59 -14.91 1.75 13.11
N VAL A 60 -15.16 0.53 12.69
CA VAL A 60 -16.29 -0.27 13.16
C VAL A 60 -15.99 -0.85 14.54
N ASN A 61 -16.85 -0.56 15.52
CA ASN A 61 -16.75 -1.15 16.86
C ASN A 61 -17.15 -2.63 16.82
N ASN A 62 -16.23 -3.51 17.18
CA ASN A 62 -16.42 -4.94 17.14
C ASN A 62 -16.82 -5.50 18.52
N ARG A 63 -17.96 -5.08 19.08
CA ARG A 63 -18.63 -5.64 20.27
C ARG A 63 -17.66 -6.12 21.39
N GLY A 64 -16.65 -5.30 21.74
CA GLY A 64 -15.71 -5.60 22.82
C GLY A 64 -14.37 -6.23 22.35
N ASN A 65 -14.21 -6.59 21.08
CA ASN A 65 -12.97 -7.15 20.53
C ASN A 65 -12.03 -6.10 19.89
N GLY A 66 -12.35 -4.82 20.06
CA GLY A 66 -11.56 -3.71 19.52
C GLY A 66 -12.28 -2.93 18.41
N ILE A 67 -11.57 -1.98 17.84
CA ILE A 67 -12.03 -1.16 16.72
C ILE A 67 -11.33 -1.67 15.47
N ILE A 68 -12.11 -1.98 14.43
CA ILE A 68 -11.63 -2.35 13.10
C ILE A 68 -11.34 -1.05 12.34
N ASP A 69 -10.15 -0.88 11.80
CA ASP A 69 -9.75 0.34 11.10
C ASP A 69 -10.55 0.56 9.81
N GLY A 70 -10.70 -0.46 9.00
CA GLY A 70 -11.48 -0.42 7.78
C GLY A 70 -12.25 -1.73 7.53
N HIS A 71 -13.46 -1.60 7.03
CA HIS A 71 -14.35 -2.72 6.77
C HIS A 71 -15.10 -2.50 5.46
N ILE A 72 -15.02 -3.49 4.58
CA ILE A 72 -15.79 -3.53 3.33
C ILE A 72 -16.75 -4.70 3.42
N GLN A 73 -18.04 -4.42 3.39
CA GLN A 73 -19.10 -5.41 3.48
C GLN A 73 -19.75 -5.59 2.12
N VAL A 74 -19.91 -6.84 1.74
CA VAL A 74 -20.67 -7.26 0.58
C VAL A 74 -21.64 -8.34 0.99
N ARG A 75 -22.74 -8.57 0.27
CA ARG A 75 -23.77 -9.54 0.67
C ARG A 75 -23.24 -10.95 0.97
N ALA A 76 -22.17 -11.36 0.30
CA ALA A 76 -21.55 -12.69 0.47
C ALA A 76 -20.07 -12.64 0.81
N SER A 77 -19.51 -11.46 1.12
CA SER A 77 -18.11 -11.34 1.48
C SER A 77 -17.86 -10.20 2.44
N LYS A 78 -16.77 -10.31 3.21
CA LYS A 78 -16.33 -9.31 4.16
C LYS A 78 -14.81 -9.17 4.10
N ILE A 79 -14.35 -7.95 3.92
CA ILE A 79 -12.93 -7.61 3.98
C ILE A 79 -12.72 -6.77 5.23
N ILE A 80 -11.84 -7.23 6.11
CA ILE A 80 -11.37 -6.47 7.28
C ILE A 80 -9.96 -6.00 6.99
N ILE A 81 -9.71 -4.71 7.19
CA ILE A 81 -8.41 -4.08 6.98
C ILE A 81 -7.90 -3.58 8.33
N GLU A 82 -6.77 -4.12 8.77
CA GLU A 82 -5.98 -3.59 9.87
C GLU A 82 -4.78 -2.86 9.31
N THR A 83 -4.63 -1.59 9.69
CA THR A 83 -3.61 -0.70 9.14
C THR A 83 -2.55 -0.37 10.18
N LYS A 84 -1.27 -0.40 9.78
CA LYS A 84 -0.14 0.12 10.53
C LYS A 84 0.70 1.05 9.65
N LEU A 85 1.04 2.21 10.17
CA LEU A 85 1.97 3.12 9.47
C LEU A 85 3.37 2.53 9.46
N HIS A 86 3.81 2.02 10.61
CA HIS A 86 5.14 1.46 10.79
C HIS A 86 5.06 0.20 11.64
N GLY A 87 5.87 -0.79 11.27
CA GLY A 87 5.93 -2.05 12.00
C GLY A 87 4.81 -3.02 11.63
N LEU A 88 4.58 -3.97 12.50
CA LEU A 88 3.57 -5.03 12.32
C LEU A 88 2.66 -5.04 13.55
N GLU A 89 1.42 -5.45 13.34
CA GLU A 89 0.47 -5.64 14.45
C GLU A 89 0.79 -6.95 15.19
N TRP A 90 0.32 -7.06 16.43
CA TRP A 90 0.43 -8.30 17.19
C TRP A 90 -0.48 -9.38 16.59
N ILE A 91 0.06 -10.59 16.39
CA ILE A 91 -0.67 -11.71 15.80
C ILE A 91 -1.97 -11.99 16.57
N ASP A 92 -1.92 -11.98 17.90
CA ASP A 92 -3.11 -12.23 18.74
C ASP A 92 -4.21 -11.17 18.55
N LYS A 93 -3.87 -9.93 18.20
CA LYS A 93 -4.86 -8.90 17.87
C LYS A 93 -5.51 -9.18 16.51
N LEU A 94 -4.73 -9.58 15.51
CA LEU A 94 -5.26 -9.96 14.19
C LEU A 94 -6.21 -11.15 14.30
N LEU A 95 -5.88 -12.14 15.13
CA LEU A 95 -6.72 -13.31 15.34
C LEU A 95 -8.07 -12.98 15.99
N LYS A 96 -8.15 -11.95 16.86
CA LYS A 96 -9.42 -11.49 17.44
C LYS A 96 -10.39 -10.97 16.37
N TYR A 97 -9.89 -10.48 15.22
CA TYR A 97 -10.78 -10.05 14.13
C TYR A 97 -11.51 -11.20 13.46
N SER A 98 -11.07 -12.47 13.66
CA SER A 98 -11.81 -13.64 13.18
C SER A 98 -13.24 -13.69 13.73
N ASP A 99 -13.45 -13.18 14.95
CA ASP A 99 -14.77 -13.14 15.59
C ASP A 99 -15.75 -12.17 14.94
N SER A 100 -15.22 -11.26 14.11
CA SER A 100 -16.01 -10.25 13.39
C SER A 100 -16.63 -10.78 12.11
N PHE A 101 -16.23 -11.96 11.65
CA PHE A 101 -16.78 -12.58 10.45
C PHE A 101 -18.00 -13.45 10.78
N ASP A 102 -19.00 -13.45 9.88
CA ASP A 102 -20.16 -14.33 9.94
C ASP A 102 -19.89 -15.65 9.20
N GLU A 103 -20.68 -16.71 9.47
CA GLU A 103 -20.37 -18.06 8.97
C GLU A 103 -20.40 -18.21 7.45
N ASN A 104 -21.29 -17.50 6.78
CA ASN A 104 -21.62 -17.72 5.36
C ASN A 104 -20.95 -16.69 4.42
N GLU A 105 -19.91 -15.98 4.88
CA GLU A 105 -19.23 -14.95 4.09
C GLU A 105 -17.91 -15.46 3.53
N PHE A 106 -17.55 -14.97 2.36
CA PHE A 106 -16.16 -15.00 1.92
C PHE A 106 -15.36 -14.01 2.76
N LYS A 107 -14.23 -14.42 3.33
CA LYS A 107 -13.57 -13.70 4.41
C LYS A 107 -12.15 -13.36 4.02
N LEU A 108 -11.86 -12.06 3.94
CA LEU A 108 -10.50 -11.54 3.76
C LEU A 108 -10.09 -10.73 4.98
N LEU A 109 -8.93 -11.04 5.52
CA LEU A 109 -8.27 -10.25 6.55
C LEU A 109 -6.98 -9.66 5.95
N PHE A 110 -6.97 -8.36 5.71
CA PHE A 110 -5.81 -7.62 5.23
C PHE A 110 -5.09 -6.96 6.40
N HIS A 111 -3.81 -7.26 6.53
CA HIS A 111 -2.90 -6.42 7.30
C HIS A 111 -2.12 -5.55 6.34
N LEU A 112 -2.26 -4.23 6.46
CA LEU A 112 -1.64 -3.23 5.61
C LEU A 112 -0.60 -2.43 6.40
N SER A 113 0.65 -2.48 5.95
CA SER A 113 1.74 -1.76 6.60
C SER A 113 2.83 -1.37 5.58
N SER A 114 3.86 -0.65 6.05
CA SER A 114 5.08 -0.41 5.27
C SER A 114 5.96 -1.66 5.09
N LYS A 115 5.65 -2.75 5.81
CA LYS A 115 6.42 -4.02 5.78
C LYS A 115 5.47 -5.21 5.82
N LYS A 116 5.81 -6.27 5.07
CA LYS A 116 5.11 -7.57 5.16
C LYS A 116 5.55 -8.35 6.40
N TYR A 117 4.67 -9.21 6.88
CA TYR A 117 5.07 -10.26 7.79
C TYR A 117 6.06 -11.20 7.11
N PRO A 118 7.08 -11.72 7.84
CA PRO A 118 7.89 -12.84 7.36
C PRO A 118 7.00 -14.06 7.07
N GLN A 119 7.39 -14.89 6.08
CA GLN A 119 6.56 -16.02 5.62
C GLN A 119 6.15 -16.96 6.76
N HIS A 120 7.07 -17.27 7.67
CA HIS A 120 6.78 -18.16 8.81
C HIS A 120 5.67 -17.61 9.73
N GLN A 121 5.55 -16.27 9.88
CA GLN A 121 4.48 -15.65 10.66
C GLN A 121 3.15 -15.64 9.87
N ILE A 122 3.20 -15.46 8.55
CA ILE A 122 2.01 -15.60 7.69
C ILE A 122 1.47 -17.02 7.81
N ASP A 123 2.33 -18.02 7.78
CA ASP A 123 1.96 -19.44 7.92
C ASP A 123 1.37 -19.72 9.32
N GLU A 124 1.95 -19.14 10.37
CA GLU A 124 1.43 -19.23 11.73
C GLU A 124 0.01 -18.63 11.82
N ILE A 125 -0.18 -17.40 11.32
CA ILE A 125 -1.49 -16.72 11.32
C ILE A 125 -2.52 -17.59 10.57
N ASN A 126 -2.18 -18.05 9.37
CA ASN A 126 -3.07 -18.87 8.57
C ASN A 126 -3.45 -20.19 9.26
N ASN A 127 -2.50 -20.85 9.94
CA ASN A 127 -2.76 -22.09 10.67
C ASN A 127 -3.70 -21.83 11.86
N ARG A 128 -3.45 -20.78 12.65
CA ARG A 128 -4.30 -20.41 13.78
C ARG A 128 -5.71 -19.98 13.35
N LEU A 129 -5.84 -19.28 12.21
CA LEU A 129 -7.16 -18.94 11.63
C LEU A 129 -7.94 -20.18 11.15
N LYS A 130 -7.25 -21.22 10.63
CA LYS A 130 -7.88 -22.50 10.23
C LYS A 130 -8.39 -23.30 11.42
N GLU A 131 -7.77 -23.17 12.59
CA GLU A 131 -8.20 -23.86 13.81
C GLU A 131 -9.57 -23.36 14.30
N ASN A 132 -9.95 -22.13 13.93
CA ASN A 132 -11.25 -21.55 14.24
C ASN A 132 -12.33 -22.12 13.31
N LYS A 133 -12.72 -23.39 13.54
CA LYS A 133 -13.65 -24.15 12.69
C LYS A 133 -15.05 -23.55 12.56
N VAL A 134 -15.46 -22.72 13.53
CA VAL A 134 -16.81 -22.14 13.60
C VAL A 134 -17.03 -21.09 12.51
N LYS A 135 -15.99 -20.41 12.06
CA LYS A 135 -16.08 -19.28 11.14
C LYS A 135 -15.79 -19.63 9.67
N GLY A 136 -15.40 -20.88 9.37
CA GLY A 136 -14.97 -21.28 8.04
C GLY A 136 -13.61 -20.69 7.64
N LYS A 137 -13.26 -20.78 6.35
CA LYS A 137 -11.95 -20.35 5.84
C LYS A 137 -11.86 -18.83 5.81
N ILE A 138 -10.90 -18.27 6.58
CA ILE A 138 -10.49 -16.87 6.51
C ILE A 138 -9.16 -16.80 5.76
N ASN A 139 -9.09 -16.00 4.71
CA ASN A 139 -7.87 -15.80 3.93
C ASN A 139 -7.17 -14.55 4.47
N PHE A 140 -5.96 -14.72 5.02
CA PHE A 140 -5.13 -13.63 5.52
C PHE A 140 -4.11 -13.22 4.46
N HIS A 141 -3.98 -11.92 4.23
CA HIS A 141 -2.99 -11.33 3.34
C HIS A 141 -2.22 -10.21 4.05
N SER A 142 -0.89 -10.32 4.04
CA SER A 142 0.00 -9.25 4.49
C SER A 142 0.40 -8.41 3.29
N LEU A 143 -0.12 -7.20 3.23
CA LEU A 143 0.07 -6.26 2.11
C LEU A 143 0.90 -5.05 2.55
N THR A 144 1.65 -4.50 1.63
CA THR A 144 2.29 -3.20 1.77
C THR A 144 1.52 -2.14 0.99
N TYR A 145 1.76 -0.87 1.30
CA TYR A 145 1.24 0.23 0.49
C TYR A 145 1.81 0.20 -0.94
N GLN A 146 3.03 -0.34 -1.10
CA GLN A 146 3.63 -0.56 -2.41
C GLN A 146 2.82 -1.57 -3.23
N ASP A 147 2.39 -2.69 -2.61
CA ASP A 147 1.55 -3.67 -3.31
C ASP A 147 0.24 -3.04 -3.80
N LEU A 148 -0.38 -2.17 -2.98
CA LEU A 148 -1.61 -1.46 -3.39
C LEU A 148 -1.36 -0.54 -4.59
N VAL A 149 -0.26 0.21 -4.58
CA VAL A 149 0.10 1.12 -5.67
C VAL A 149 0.48 0.34 -6.93
N ASP A 150 1.27 -0.71 -6.80
CA ASP A 150 1.70 -1.54 -7.95
C ASP A 150 0.50 -2.20 -8.63
N GLN A 151 -0.44 -2.75 -7.85
CA GLN A 151 -1.67 -3.34 -8.38
C GLN A 151 -2.57 -2.30 -9.05
N LEU A 152 -2.68 -1.09 -8.48
CA LEU A 152 -3.46 -0.01 -9.07
C LEU A 152 -2.83 0.48 -10.39
N LYS A 153 -1.51 0.52 -10.43
CA LYS A 153 -0.73 0.88 -11.62
C LYS A 153 -0.86 -0.16 -12.73
N GLU A 154 -0.83 -1.44 -12.38
CA GLU A 154 -1.08 -2.53 -13.32
C GLU A 154 -2.47 -2.43 -13.93
N LEU A 155 -3.49 -2.24 -13.08
CA LEU A 155 -4.87 -2.03 -13.54
C LEU A 155 -4.97 -0.80 -14.46
N ALA A 156 -4.37 0.33 -14.09
CA ALA A 156 -4.36 1.53 -14.90
C ALA A 156 -3.67 1.31 -16.26
N ASN A 157 -2.59 0.53 -16.32
CA ASN A 157 -1.91 0.18 -17.56
C ASN A 157 -2.77 -0.70 -18.46
N ASN A 158 -3.59 -1.59 -17.89
CA ASN A 158 -4.52 -2.43 -18.66
C ASN A 158 -5.66 -1.61 -19.29
N TYR A 159 -6.03 -0.47 -18.67
CA TYR A 159 -7.10 0.43 -19.09
C TYR A 159 -6.59 1.84 -19.39
N GLN A 160 -5.63 1.97 -20.31
CA GLN A 160 -4.88 3.20 -20.59
C GLN A 160 -5.74 4.41 -21.01
N PHE A 161 -6.92 4.17 -21.57
CA PHE A 161 -7.84 5.22 -22.01
C PHE A 161 -8.84 5.66 -20.93
N GLU A 162 -8.83 5.02 -19.76
CA GLU A 162 -9.67 5.39 -18.63
C GLU A 162 -9.02 6.48 -17.79
N HIS A 163 -9.30 7.73 -18.13
CA HIS A 163 -8.64 8.90 -17.52
C HIS A 163 -8.87 9.04 -16.01
N TYR A 164 -10.03 8.62 -15.50
CA TYR A 164 -10.31 8.67 -14.07
C TYR A 164 -9.48 7.66 -13.31
N LEU A 165 -9.27 6.47 -13.87
CA LEU A 165 -8.43 5.44 -13.30
C LEU A 165 -6.95 5.86 -13.30
N GLN A 166 -6.46 6.45 -14.39
CA GLN A 166 -5.11 7.00 -14.46
C GLN A 166 -4.88 8.05 -13.37
N ARG A 167 -5.82 8.98 -13.26
CA ARG A 167 -5.76 10.04 -12.25
C ARG A 167 -5.85 9.51 -10.82
N LEU A 168 -6.66 8.48 -10.57
CA LEU A 168 -6.75 7.83 -9.27
C LEU A 168 -5.40 7.21 -8.87
N ASN A 169 -4.75 6.51 -9.81
CA ASN A 169 -3.43 5.93 -9.62
C ASN A 169 -2.39 7.00 -9.28
N GLU A 170 -2.28 8.05 -10.08
CA GLU A 170 -1.31 9.15 -9.85
C GLU A 170 -1.51 9.80 -8.48
N HIS A 171 -2.76 10.06 -8.09
CA HIS A 171 -3.10 10.71 -6.82
C HIS A 171 -2.79 9.81 -5.64
N PHE A 172 -3.10 8.50 -5.72
CA PHE A 172 -2.87 7.57 -4.64
C PHE A 172 -1.38 7.27 -4.45
N GLU A 173 -0.62 7.08 -5.54
CA GLU A 173 0.83 6.94 -5.50
C GLU A 173 1.49 8.17 -4.88
N SER A 174 1.13 9.38 -5.35
CA SER A 174 1.63 10.65 -4.79
C SER A 174 1.31 10.80 -3.30
N TYR A 175 0.12 10.38 -2.88
CA TYR A 175 -0.26 10.37 -1.47
C TYR A 175 0.63 9.43 -0.66
N CYS A 176 0.80 8.18 -1.08
CA CYS A 176 1.61 7.18 -0.38
C CYS A 176 3.09 7.61 -0.27
N LEU A 177 3.64 8.21 -1.32
CA LEU A 177 5.00 8.79 -1.31
C LEU A 177 5.10 9.99 -0.35
N GLY A 178 4.16 10.91 -0.41
CA GLY A 178 4.13 12.11 0.44
C GLY A 178 3.98 11.78 1.93
N MET A 179 3.27 10.71 2.25
CA MET A 179 3.09 10.19 3.61
C MET A 179 4.21 9.25 4.08
N SER A 180 5.23 9.00 3.24
CA SER A 180 6.32 8.05 3.51
C SER A 180 5.84 6.63 3.87
N LEU A 181 4.70 6.20 3.30
CA LEU A 181 4.13 4.87 3.48
C LEU A 181 4.85 3.80 2.66
N MET A 182 5.49 4.22 1.59
CA MET A 182 6.31 3.36 0.73
C MET A 182 7.79 3.68 0.93
N PRO A 183 8.70 2.73 0.65
CA PRO A 183 10.12 3.04 0.56
C PRO A 183 10.27 4.23 -0.39
N LYS A 184 11.09 5.21 -0.04
CA LYS A 184 11.43 6.29 -0.97
C LYS A 184 11.88 5.61 -2.24
N SER A 185 11.05 5.81 -3.28
CA SER A 185 11.07 5.00 -4.49
C SER A 185 12.47 4.82 -5.08
N ASN A 186 12.61 3.82 -5.93
CA ASN A 186 13.79 3.51 -6.75
C ASN A 186 14.25 4.66 -7.65
N HIS A 187 13.91 5.91 -7.35
CA HIS A 187 14.21 7.13 -8.09
C HIS A 187 14.85 8.22 -7.22
N VAL A 188 15.55 7.83 -6.15
CA VAL A 188 16.31 8.80 -5.36
C VAL A 188 17.53 9.26 -6.13
N LEU A 189 17.52 10.50 -6.59
CA LEU A 189 18.66 11.16 -7.18
C LEU A 189 19.48 11.81 -6.06
N ARG A 190 20.72 11.38 -5.87
CA ARG A 190 21.70 12.09 -5.04
C ARG A 190 22.48 13.08 -5.93
N ALA A 191 22.29 14.37 -5.70
CA ALA A 191 23.04 15.40 -6.41
C ALA A 191 24.29 15.80 -5.62
N MET A 192 25.47 15.69 -6.24
CA MET A 192 26.77 15.96 -5.60
C MET A 192 27.57 17.00 -6.36
N ALA A 193 28.06 18.01 -5.59
CA ALA A 193 28.98 19.01 -6.13
C ALA A 193 30.40 18.41 -6.24
N CYS A 194 30.90 18.20 -7.44
CA CYS A 194 32.20 17.57 -7.66
C CYS A 194 33.37 18.55 -7.86
N GLY A 195 33.10 19.84 -8.03
CA GLY A 195 34.14 20.86 -8.16
C GLY A 195 35.28 20.46 -9.11
N GLN A 196 36.50 20.29 -8.55
CA GLN A 196 37.69 19.95 -9.32
C GLN A 196 37.71 18.51 -9.86
N SER A 197 37.02 17.58 -9.21
CA SER A 197 36.97 16.17 -9.64
C SER A 197 35.90 15.88 -10.69
N PHE A 198 35.12 16.88 -11.10
CA PHE A 198 34.01 16.68 -12.05
C PHE A 198 34.42 16.00 -13.35
N ASP A 199 35.45 16.56 -14.01
CA ASP A 199 35.91 16.05 -15.31
C ASP A 199 36.49 14.64 -15.20
N LEU A 200 37.15 14.32 -14.07
CA LEU A 200 37.67 12.99 -13.77
C LEU A 200 36.52 11.98 -13.54
N ASN A 201 35.52 12.37 -12.74
CA ASN A 201 34.37 11.51 -12.44
C ASN A 201 33.58 11.21 -13.71
N VAL A 202 33.35 12.19 -14.59
CA VAL A 202 32.67 11.98 -15.87
C VAL A 202 33.49 11.08 -16.79
N LYS A 203 34.80 11.34 -16.93
CA LYS A 203 35.69 10.58 -17.82
C LYS A 203 35.76 9.10 -17.45
N HIS A 204 35.82 8.82 -16.17
CA HIS A 204 36.01 7.45 -15.67
C HIS A 204 34.72 6.79 -15.16
N GLN A 205 33.57 7.49 -15.24
CA GLN A 205 32.25 6.99 -14.83
C GLN A 205 32.22 6.46 -13.38
N PHE A 206 32.94 7.11 -12.47
CA PHE A 206 32.90 6.78 -11.05
C PHE A 206 32.82 8.04 -10.18
N TYR A 207 32.34 7.86 -8.97
CA TYR A 207 32.29 8.90 -7.92
C TYR A 207 32.86 8.31 -6.62
N PHE A 208 33.67 9.12 -5.93
CA PHE A 208 34.17 8.80 -4.62
C PHE A 208 34.00 9.98 -3.66
N ASP A 209 33.75 9.68 -2.41
CA ASP A 209 33.67 10.66 -1.33
C ASP A 209 34.32 10.10 -0.07
N LEU A 210 34.54 10.96 0.93
CA LEU A 210 35.07 10.53 2.21
C LEU A 210 34.12 9.55 2.88
N ALA A 211 34.62 8.41 3.32
CA ALA A 211 33.84 7.38 4.01
C ALA A 211 33.14 7.92 5.26
N SER A 212 33.71 8.92 5.92
CA SER A 212 33.14 9.58 7.09
C SER A 212 31.84 10.36 6.82
N ARG A 213 31.50 10.68 5.55
CA ARG A 213 30.26 11.36 5.20
C ARG A 213 29.06 10.42 5.13
N GLY A 214 29.27 9.13 5.13
CA GLY A 214 28.24 8.12 4.96
C GLY A 214 27.56 8.20 3.58
N TYR A 215 26.83 7.14 3.26
CA TYR A 215 26.01 7.07 2.05
C TYR A 215 24.59 6.72 2.46
N SER A 216 23.61 7.50 1.99
CA SER A 216 22.23 7.08 1.99
C SER A 216 21.95 6.30 0.70
N ASP A 217 20.99 5.39 0.71
CA ASP A 217 20.57 4.67 -0.47
C ASP A 217 20.08 5.62 -1.56
N PHE A 218 20.54 5.43 -2.79
CA PHE A 218 20.12 6.18 -3.98
C PHE A 218 20.22 5.30 -5.21
N ASN A 219 19.43 5.60 -6.24
CA ASN A 219 19.40 4.86 -7.51
C ASN A 219 20.14 5.62 -8.61
N TYR A 220 20.17 6.93 -8.51
CA TYR A 220 20.81 7.80 -9.48
C TYR A 220 21.78 8.74 -8.78
N LEU A 221 22.95 8.92 -9.35
CA LEU A 221 23.94 9.91 -8.93
C LEU A 221 24.02 11.01 -9.96
N GLY A 222 23.56 12.20 -9.59
CA GLY A 222 23.78 13.43 -10.37
C GLY A 222 25.02 14.15 -9.86
N ILE A 223 26.00 14.38 -10.73
CA ILE A 223 27.17 15.20 -10.41
C ILE A 223 27.10 16.56 -11.09
N TYR A 224 27.47 17.61 -10.40
CA TYR A 224 27.46 18.96 -10.97
C TYR A 224 28.71 19.77 -10.60
N LYS A 225 29.00 20.74 -11.47
CA LYS A 225 30.11 21.69 -11.33
C LYS A 225 29.52 23.10 -11.23
N TRP A 226 29.96 23.91 -10.25
CA TRP A 226 29.63 25.34 -10.15
C TRP A 226 28.13 25.69 -9.90
N LYS A 227 27.43 25.12 -8.99
CA LYS A 227 26.06 25.50 -8.66
C LYS A 227 25.06 25.52 -9.87
N SER A 228 25.44 25.05 -11.03
CA SER A 228 24.57 24.92 -12.19
C SER A 228 24.47 23.46 -12.61
N VAL A 229 23.25 22.92 -12.56
CA VAL A 229 22.95 21.64 -13.20
C VAL A 229 22.83 21.91 -14.69
N ARG A 230 23.76 21.42 -15.48
CA ARG A 230 23.56 21.33 -16.94
C ARG A 230 23.01 19.94 -17.23
N TYR A 231 21.80 19.92 -17.79
CA TYR A 231 21.15 18.73 -18.30
C TYR A 231 21.84 18.24 -19.57
#